data_28e2aef88c95ef267751ee8f974cce6f
#
_entry.id   28e2aef88c95ef267751ee8f974cce6f
#
_cell.length_a   1.000
_cell.length_b   1.000
_cell.length_c   1.000
_cell.angle_alpha   90.00
_cell.angle_beta   90.00
_cell.angle_gamma   90.00
#
_symmetry.space_group_name_H-M   'P 1'
#
loop_
_entity.id
_entity.type
_entity.pdbx_description
1 polymer ?
#
loop_
_entity_poly.entity_id
_entity_poly.type
_entity_poly.pdbx_seq_one_letter_code
_entity_poly.pdbx_strand_id
1 'polypeptide(L)'
;MKLGLFLSEYRTGAEMVDRCKTDKLGVILVANGVYHAALKEGGKASPLLDKPATFYVLAEDLETRGFTAAQVDSRVKVVTYGDLVDLMFNDYEKFMWSL
;
A
#
# COMPACT_ATOMS: atom_id res chain seq x y z
N MET A 1 -6.80 -10.17 14.68
CA MET A 1 -7.58 -9.57 13.59
C MET A 1 -6.67 -9.29 12.40
N LYS A 2 -7.19 -9.47 11.21
CA LYS A 2 -6.47 -9.18 9.96
C LYS A 2 -7.06 -7.91 9.37
N LEU A 3 -6.28 -6.83 9.38
CA LEU A 3 -6.73 -5.50 9.00
C LEU A 3 -6.07 -5.03 7.71
N GLY A 4 -6.88 -4.55 6.76
CA GLY A 4 -6.39 -3.87 5.57
C GLY A 4 -6.57 -2.37 5.70
N LEU A 5 -5.52 -1.61 5.41
CA LEU A 5 -5.53 -0.15 5.46
C LEU A 5 -5.30 0.40 4.06
N PHE A 6 -6.28 1.15 3.54
CA PHE A 6 -6.11 1.88 2.29
C PHE A 6 -5.42 3.21 2.55
N LEU A 7 -4.30 3.42 1.91
CA LEU A 7 -3.52 4.65 2.03
C LEU A 7 -3.52 5.36 0.68
N SER A 8 -4.18 6.52 0.62
CA SER A 8 -4.39 7.26 -0.63
C SER A 8 -3.51 8.49 -0.78
N GLU A 9 -2.70 8.82 0.23
CA GLU A 9 -1.84 9.98 0.24
C GLU A 9 -0.38 9.61 0.39
N TYR A 10 0.51 10.47 -0.14
CA TYR A 10 1.95 10.25 -0.04
C TYR A 10 2.57 10.95 1.18
N ARG A 11 2.15 12.19 1.43
CA ARG A 11 2.77 13.03 2.47
C ARG A 11 2.08 12.91 3.83
N THR A 12 0.85 12.40 3.87
CA THR A 12 0.06 12.28 5.10
C THR A 12 -0.50 10.88 5.23
N GLY A 13 -0.97 10.53 6.41
CA GLY A 13 -1.66 9.27 6.66
C GLY A 13 -0.76 8.09 7.02
N ALA A 14 0.54 8.18 6.81
CA ALA A 14 1.46 7.07 7.12
C ALA A 14 1.47 6.72 8.61
N GLU A 15 1.21 7.66 9.48
CA GLU A 15 1.14 7.43 10.92
C GLU A 15 0.02 6.48 11.33
N MET A 16 -0.99 6.32 10.48
CA MET A 16 -2.07 5.37 10.74
C MET A 16 -1.56 3.94 10.81
N VAL A 17 -0.49 3.63 10.08
CA VAL A 17 0.14 2.30 10.14
C VAL A 17 0.61 1.99 11.55
N ASP A 18 1.20 2.98 12.23
CA ASP A 18 1.69 2.81 13.59
C ASP A 18 0.57 2.67 14.61
N ARG A 19 -0.62 3.18 14.30
CA ARG A 19 -1.80 3.12 15.17
C ARG A 19 -2.59 1.81 15.02
N CYS A 20 -2.38 1.11 13.92
CA CYS A 20 -3.10 -0.14 13.64
C CYS A 20 -2.41 -1.30 14.35
N LYS A 21 -2.87 -1.60 15.56
CA LYS A 21 -2.36 -2.74 16.34
C LYS A 21 -3.21 -3.96 16.04
N THR A 22 -2.66 -4.88 15.28
CA THR A 22 -3.38 -6.05 14.80
C THR A 22 -2.39 -7.19 14.54
N ASP A 23 -2.91 -8.41 14.41
CA ASP A 23 -2.09 -9.60 14.15
C ASP A 23 -1.48 -9.58 12.74
N LYS A 24 -2.24 -9.09 11.79
CA LYS A 24 -1.78 -8.96 10.40
C LYS A 24 -2.30 -7.64 9.83
N LEU A 25 -1.37 -6.81 9.39
CA LEU A 25 -1.69 -5.54 8.74
C LEU A 25 -1.29 -5.59 7.27
N GLY A 26 -2.25 -5.32 6.38
CA GLY A 26 -1.99 -5.08 4.97
C GLY A 26 -2.20 -3.61 4.66
N VAL A 27 -1.28 -2.99 3.95
CA VAL A 27 -1.39 -1.61 3.51
C VAL A 27 -1.55 -1.61 2.00
N ILE A 28 -2.67 -1.08 1.53
CA ILE A 28 -2.99 -1.01 0.11
C ILE A 28 -2.78 0.42 -0.37
N LEU A 29 -1.78 0.61 -1.22
CA LEU A 29 -1.40 1.91 -1.74
C LEU A 29 -2.21 2.21 -2.99
N VAL A 30 -3.08 3.21 -2.89
CA VAL A 30 -3.98 3.63 -3.98
C VAL A 30 -3.85 5.13 -4.21
N ALA A 31 -4.33 5.63 -5.32
CA ALA A 31 -4.26 7.05 -5.67
C ALA A 31 -2.83 7.57 -5.47
N ASN A 32 -2.63 8.67 -4.74
CA ASN A 32 -1.29 9.21 -4.50
C ASN A 32 -0.43 8.35 -3.56
N GLY A 33 -1.03 7.41 -2.86
CA GLY A 33 -0.29 6.46 -2.03
C GLY A 33 0.66 5.57 -2.83
N VAL A 34 0.43 5.40 -4.14
CA VAL A 34 1.30 4.59 -5.00
C VAL A 34 2.74 5.14 -5.07
N TYR A 35 2.93 6.42 -4.78
CA TYR A 35 4.28 7.00 -4.74
C TYR A 35 5.18 6.36 -3.68
N HIS A 36 4.60 5.84 -2.59
CA HIS A 36 5.38 5.09 -1.60
C HIS A 36 6.04 3.85 -2.19
N ALA A 37 5.39 3.24 -3.18
CA ALA A 37 5.89 2.01 -3.80
C ALA A 37 6.98 2.25 -4.84
N ALA A 38 6.93 3.36 -5.56
CA ALA A 38 7.72 3.57 -6.77
C ALA A 38 8.64 4.79 -6.72
N LEU A 39 8.29 5.82 -5.96
CA LEU A 39 9.08 7.04 -5.90
C LEU A 39 10.24 6.90 -4.91
N LYS A 40 11.44 7.30 -5.33
CA LYS A 40 12.62 7.33 -4.47
C LYS A 40 13.09 8.77 -4.33
N GLU A 41 13.06 9.29 -3.12
CA GLU A 41 13.57 10.62 -2.82
C GLU A 41 15.02 10.52 -2.37
N GLY A 42 15.91 11.24 -3.07
CA GLY A 42 17.34 11.17 -2.79
C GLY A 42 17.93 9.78 -2.95
N GLY A 43 17.35 8.96 -3.84
CA GLY A 43 17.77 7.59 -4.07
C GLY A 43 17.28 6.59 -3.03
N LYS A 44 16.43 7.01 -2.09
CA LYS A 44 15.93 6.17 -1.00
C LYS A 44 14.46 5.87 -1.15
N ALA A 45 14.07 4.62 -0.88
CA ALA A 45 12.66 4.22 -0.84
C ALA A 45 11.93 4.90 0.31
N SER A 46 10.60 4.91 0.24
CA SER A 46 9.77 5.50 1.29
C SER A 46 10.01 4.81 2.64
N PRO A 47 10.18 5.58 3.73
CA PRO A 47 10.29 5.00 5.08
C PRO A 47 9.08 4.16 5.50
N LEU A 48 7.92 4.39 4.88
CA LEU A 48 6.72 3.60 5.14
C LEU A 48 6.99 2.11 4.96
N LEU A 49 7.78 1.74 3.96
CA LEU A 49 8.04 0.34 3.62
C LEU A 49 8.89 -0.40 4.65
N ASP A 50 9.46 0.31 5.60
CA ASP A 50 10.22 -0.29 6.71
C ASP A 50 9.32 -0.71 7.87
N LYS A 51 8.04 -0.33 7.85
CA LYS A 51 7.10 -0.66 8.92
C LYS A 51 6.64 -2.13 8.82
N PRO A 52 6.24 -2.76 9.94
CA PRO A 52 5.85 -4.17 9.96
C PRO A 52 4.46 -4.40 9.39
N ALA A 53 4.35 -4.46 8.08
CA ALA A 53 3.10 -4.68 7.36
C ALA A 53 3.38 -5.36 6.02
N THR A 54 2.34 -5.90 5.40
CA THR A 54 2.40 -6.37 4.03
C THR A 54 1.90 -5.26 3.13
N PHE A 55 2.68 -4.89 2.11
CA PHE A 55 2.36 -3.76 1.25
C PHE A 55 1.87 -4.23 -0.12
N TYR A 56 0.82 -3.59 -0.59
CA TYR A 56 0.23 -3.80 -1.91
C TYR A 56 0.09 -2.45 -2.62
N VAL A 57 0.20 -2.45 -3.93
CA VAL A 57 -0.04 -1.26 -4.75
C VAL A 57 -1.00 -1.61 -5.88
N LEU A 58 -1.99 -0.74 -6.09
CA LEU A 58 -2.99 -0.96 -7.14
C LEU A 58 -2.38 -0.64 -8.50
N ALA A 59 -2.35 -1.64 -9.39
CA ALA A 59 -1.72 -1.53 -10.70
C ALA A 59 -2.33 -0.41 -11.55
N GLU A 60 -3.64 -0.29 -11.53
CA GLU A 60 -4.35 0.72 -12.32
C GLU A 60 -3.97 2.15 -11.92
N ASP A 61 -3.84 2.40 -10.61
CA ASP A 61 -3.42 3.72 -10.13
C ASP A 61 -1.94 3.98 -10.38
N LEU A 62 -1.12 2.95 -10.33
CA LEU A 62 0.31 3.02 -10.62
C LEU A 62 0.53 3.46 -12.08
N GLU A 63 -0.19 2.83 -13.01
CA GLU A 63 -0.12 3.15 -14.43
C GLU A 63 -0.61 4.57 -14.74
N THR A 64 -1.69 4.99 -14.09
CA THR A 64 -2.24 6.35 -14.25
C THR A 64 -1.21 7.42 -13.92
N ARG A 65 -0.28 7.12 -13.01
CA ARG A 65 0.77 8.06 -12.61
C ARG A 65 2.09 7.86 -13.35
N GLY A 66 2.10 7.02 -14.39
CA GLY A 66 3.24 6.84 -15.27
C GLY A 66 4.33 5.90 -14.76
N PHE A 67 4.03 5.10 -13.74
CA PHE A 67 4.97 4.11 -13.24
C PHE A 67 4.72 2.73 -13.86
N THR A 68 5.77 1.93 -13.91
CA THR A 68 5.68 0.53 -14.33
C THR A 68 5.95 -0.39 -13.14
N ALA A 69 5.56 -1.65 -13.28
CA ALA A 69 5.83 -2.64 -12.24
C ALA A 69 7.33 -2.79 -11.92
N ALA A 70 8.19 -2.58 -12.90
CA ALA A 70 9.64 -2.66 -12.73
C ALA A 70 10.18 -1.59 -11.77
N GLN A 71 9.47 -0.49 -11.58
CA GLN A 71 9.87 0.61 -10.70
C GLN A 71 9.41 0.41 -9.25
N VAL A 72 8.56 -0.59 -9.01
CA VAL A 72 8.01 -0.85 -7.68
C VAL A 72 9.05 -1.55 -6.80
N ASP A 73 9.14 -1.09 -5.55
CA ASP A 73 10.02 -1.72 -4.55
C ASP A 73 9.65 -3.20 -4.38
N SER A 74 10.65 -4.05 -4.22
CA SER A 74 10.45 -5.51 -4.12
C SER A 74 9.62 -5.93 -2.90
N ARG A 75 9.50 -5.08 -1.90
CA ARG A 75 8.68 -5.33 -0.71
C ARG A 75 7.19 -5.14 -0.96
N VAL A 76 6.80 -4.57 -2.10
CA VAL A 76 5.42 -4.23 -2.43
C VAL A 76 4.91 -5.16 -3.52
N LYS A 77 3.72 -5.73 -3.31
CA LYS A 77 3.07 -6.58 -4.31
C LYS A 77 2.16 -5.73 -5.19
N VAL A 78 2.33 -5.85 -6.50
CA VAL A 78 1.45 -5.18 -7.47
C VAL A 78 0.19 -6.02 -7.64
N VAL A 79 -0.97 -5.42 -7.42
CA VAL A 79 -2.26 -6.11 -7.54
C VAL A 79 -3.19 -5.34 -8.46
N THR A 80 -4.01 -6.07 -9.21
CA THR A 80 -5.09 -5.47 -9.99
C THR A 80 -6.35 -5.33 -9.13
N TYR A 81 -7.39 -4.67 -9.66
CA TYR A 81 -8.68 -4.60 -8.98
C TYR A 81 -9.23 -5.99 -8.66
N GLY A 82 -9.11 -6.93 -9.59
CA GLY A 82 -9.56 -8.30 -9.37
C GLY A 82 -8.82 -8.97 -8.22
N ASP A 83 -7.50 -8.83 -8.19
CA ASP A 83 -6.67 -9.35 -7.10
C ASP A 83 -7.03 -8.71 -5.76
N LEU A 84 -7.31 -7.40 -5.77
CA LEU A 84 -7.68 -6.68 -4.56
C LEU A 84 -9.01 -7.18 -3.99
N VAL A 85 -9.99 -7.45 -4.85
CA VAL A 85 -11.28 -8.00 -4.43
C VAL A 85 -11.07 -9.36 -3.75
N ASP A 86 -10.23 -10.23 -4.33
CA ASP A 86 -9.92 -11.53 -3.74
C ASP A 86 -9.25 -11.38 -2.37
N LEU A 87 -8.33 -10.43 -2.22
CA LEU A 87 -7.69 -10.14 -0.94
C LEU A 87 -8.72 -9.69 0.10
N MET A 88 -9.66 -8.85 -0.29
CA MET A 88 -10.70 -8.34 0.61
C MET A 88 -11.57 -9.48 1.15
N PHE A 89 -11.90 -10.47 0.33
CA PHE A 89 -12.75 -11.57 0.75
C PHE A 89 -12.01 -12.69 1.46
N ASN A 90 -10.75 -12.93 1.11
CA ASN A 90 -10.05 -14.15 1.53
C ASN A 90 -9.00 -13.92 2.62
N ASP A 91 -8.33 -12.77 2.62
CA ASP A 91 -7.13 -12.57 3.45
C ASP A 91 -7.30 -11.60 4.60
N TYR A 92 -8.32 -10.74 4.56
CA TYR A 92 -8.51 -9.70 5.56
C TYR A 92 -9.94 -9.69 6.09
N GLU A 93 -10.09 -9.32 7.36
CA GLU A 93 -11.38 -9.32 8.05
C GLU A 93 -12.03 -7.94 8.04
N LYS A 94 -11.22 -6.89 8.00
CA LYS A 94 -11.69 -5.52 8.12
C LYS A 94 -10.84 -4.58 7.30
N PHE A 95 -11.45 -3.50 6.80
CA PHE A 95 -10.74 -2.48 6.02
C PHE A 95 -11.01 -1.10 6.57
N MET A 96 -9.99 -0.25 6.53
CA MET A 96 -10.07 1.15 6.92
C MET A 96 -9.40 2.02 5.85
N TRP A 97 -9.84 3.28 5.77
CA TRP A 97 -9.19 4.28 4.95
C TRP A 97 -8.40 5.22 5.83
N SER A 98 -7.17 5.53 5.42
CA SER A 98 -6.38 6.59 6.02
C SER A 98 -6.78 7.91 5.35
N LEU A 99 -7.40 8.79 6.09
CA LEU A 99 -7.85 10.09 5.59
C LEU A 99 -6.94 11.21 6.05
#